data_a14ff6db777bac2d49ce697a8ed85015
#
_entry.id   a14ff6db777bac2d49ce697a8ed85015
#
_cell.length_a   1.000
_cell.length_b   1.000
_cell.length_c   1.000
_cell.angle_alpha   90.00
_cell.angle_beta   90.00
_cell.angle_gamma   90.00
#
_symmetry.space_group_name_H-M   'P 1'
#
loop_
_entity.id
_entity.type
_entity.pdbx_description
1 polymer ?
#
loop_
_entity_poly.entity_id
_entity_poly.type
_entity_poly.pdbx_seq_one_letter_code
_entity_poly.pdbx_strand_id
1 'polypeptide(L)'
;MRVLVTGGAGFIGSHIVSELADRGHDPVVFDLAEDGRDVREPGQVRDALAGIDAVCHQAAKVGLGKDFGDAPAYVSANGLGTAVLLAEMAAAGVCRLLLAGSMVVYGEGRYACSAHGVVRPGPRAESDLAAGRFEPRCPHCGAELAPGLVGEDAPMDPRNVYATTKLEQEHLAASWARATGGRAISLRYHNVYGPGMPRDTPYAGVAALFRSALARG
;
A
#
# COMPACT_ATOMS: atom_id res chain seq x y z
N MET A 1 -18.43 14.19 -9.00
CA MET A 1 -18.61 13.08 -8.05
C MET A 1 -18.13 13.54 -6.70
N ARG A 2 -18.80 13.12 -5.65
CA ARG A 2 -18.35 13.30 -4.29
C ARG A 2 -17.51 12.09 -3.85
N VAL A 3 -16.24 12.32 -3.52
CA VAL A 3 -15.26 11.24 -3.30
C VAL A 3 -14.70 11.30 -1.88
N LEU A 4 -14.93 10.27 -1.08
CA LEU A 4 -14.30 10.15 0.24
C LEU A 4 -12.85 9.71 0.06
N VAL A 5 -11.90 10.51 0.56
CA VAL A 5 -10.46 10.18 0.56
C VAL A 5 -10.03 9.91 1.98
N THR A 6 -9.91 8.64 2.36
CA THR A 6 -9.35 8.28 3.67
C THR A 6 -7.84 8.41 3.65
N GLY A 7 -7.22 8.90 4.71
CA GLY A 7 -5.81 9.28 4.67
C GLY A 7 -5.55 10.51 3.78
N GLY A 8 -6.58 11.35 3.60
CA GLY A 8 -6.57 12.48 2.66
C GLY A 8 -5.62 13.61 3.03
N ALA A 9 -5.22 13.73 4.29
CA ALA A 9 -4.20 14.69 4.74
C ALA A 9 -2.76 14.15 4.62
N GLY A 10 -2.58 12.86 4.34
CA GLY A 10 -1.28 12.24 4.12
C GLY A 10 -0.62 12.69 2.81
N PHE A 11 0.65 12.32 2.61
CA PHE A 11 1.43 12.72 1.42
C PHE A 11 0.72 12.39 0.11
N ILE A 12 0.34 11.13 -0.12
CA ILE A 12 -0.34 10.73 -1.35
C ILE A 12 -1.78 11.26 -1.36
N GLY A 13 -2.48 11.15 -0.24
CA GLY A 13 -3.88 11.56 -0.12
C GLY A 13 -4.11 13.03 -0.44
N SER A 14 -3.25 13.93 0.04
CA SER A 14 -3.37 15.37 -0.21
C SER A 14 -3.24 15.73 -1.70
N HIS A 15 -2.35 15.07 -2.41
CA HIS A 15 -2.25 15.24 -3.87
C HIS A 15 -3.48 14.73 -4.60
N ILE A 16 -4.05 13.59 -4.15
CA ILE A 16 -5.30 13.07 -4.72
C ILE A 16 -6.46 14.04 -4.45
N VAL A 17 -6.56 14.60 -3.25
CA VAL A 17 -7.57 15.60 -2.89
C VAL A 17 -7.46 16.83 -3.80
N SER A 18 -6.25 17.39 -3.97
CA SER A 18 -6.01 18.51 -4.88
C SER A 18 -6.42 18.20 -6.31
N GLU A 19 -5.96 17.07 -6.85
CA GLU A 19 -6.24 16.68 -8.24
C GLU A 19 -7.74 16.43 -8.48
N LEU A 20 -8.45 15.86 -7.51
CA LEU A 20 -9.91 15.69 -7.59
C LEU A 20 -10.62 17.03 -7.65
N ALA A 21 -10.24 18.00 -6.80
CA ALA A 21 -10.80 19.34 -6.80
C ALA A 21 -10.52 20.07 -8.11
N ASP A 22 -9.29 20.04 -8.61
CA ASP A 22 -8.88 20.66 -9.88
C ASP A 22 -9.66 20.10 -11.08
N ARG A 23 -10.11 18.85 -10.99
CA ARG A 23 -10.97 18.21 -12.01
C ARG A 23 -12.47 18.40 -11.78
N GLY A 24 -12.86 19.25 -10.84
CA GLY A 24 -14.28 19.55 -10.58
C GLY A 24 -15.04 18.45 -9.85
N HIS A 25 -14.34 17.59 -9.11
CA HIS A 25 -14.94 16.66 -8.14
C HIS A 25 -15.03 17.33 -6.77
N ASP A 26 -15.83 16.74 -5.87
CA ASP A 26 -16.00 17.17 -4.49
C ASP A 26 -15.29 16.16 -3.55
N PRO A 27 -14.00 16.37 -3.21
CA PRO A 27 -13.27 15.49 -2.31
C PRO A 27 -13.67 15.76 -0.85
N VAL A 28 -13.95 14.70 -0.12
CA VAL A 28 -14.19 14.71 1.33
C VAL A 28 -12.99 14.06 2.01
N VAL A 29 -12.23 14.83 2.77
CA VAL A 29 -11.08 14.31 3.54
C VAL A 29 -11.59 13.56 4.76
N PHE A 30 -10.97 12.43 5.07
CA PHE A 30 -11.16 11.63 6.28
C PHE A 30 -9.79 11.18 6.77
N ASP A 31 -9.32 11.77 7.88
CA ASP A 31 -7.95 11.54 8.31
C ASP A 31 -7.82 11.62 9.83
N LEU A 32 -7.09 10.65 10.41
CA LEU A 32 -6.88 10.58 11.85
C LEU A 32 -6.03 11.75 12.38
N ALA A 33 -5.03 12.17 11.62
CA ALA A 33 -4.09 13.21 12.02
C ALA A 33 -4.65 14.62 11.83
N GLU A 34 -5.53 14.83 10.85
CA GLU A 34 -6.10 16.13 10.50
C GLU A 34 -7.35 16.45 11.34
N ASP A 35 -8.29 15.50 11.41
CA ASP A 35 -9.62 15.73 12.00
C ASP A 35 -10.02 14.71 13.08
N GLY A 36 -9.09 13.83 13.46
CA GLY A 36 -9.32 12.80 14.49
C GLY A 36 -10.22 11.64 14.05
N ARG A 37 -10.57 11.55 12.75
CA ARG A 37 -11.44 10.51 12.23
C ARG A 37 -10.69 9.22 11.95
N ASP A 38 -11.13 8.14 12.58
CA ASP A 38 -10.50 6.83 12.52
C ASP A 38 -11.32 5.85 11.68
N VAL A 39 -10.70 5.25 10.67
CA VAL A 39 -11.38 4.28 9.80
C VAL A 39 -11.80 3.00 10.55
N ARG A 40 -11.33 2.79 11.78
CA ARG A 40 -11.72 1.67 12.64
C ARG A 40 -13.03 1.93 13.42
N GLU A 41 -13.53 3.17 13.37
CA GLU A 41 -14.74 3.58 14.09
C GLU A 41 -15.95 3.57 13.14
N PRO A 42 -16.84 2.53 13.22
CA PRO A 42 -17.94 2.35 12.27
C PRO A 42 -18.87 3.57 12.18
N GLY A 43 -19.17 4.24 13.32
CA GLY A 43 -20.01 5.43 13.34
C GLY A 43 -19.43 6.58 12.54
N GLN A 44 -18.13 6.87 12.71
CA GLN A 44 -17.45 7.94 11.98
C GLN A 44 -17.39 7.65 10.46
N VAL A 45 -17.14 6.38 10.09
CA VAL A 45 -17.10 5.96 8.69
C VAL A 45 -18.50 6.08 8.07
N ARG A 46 -19.55 5.64 8.76
CA ARG A 46 -20.94 5.74 8.31
C ARG A 46 -21.34 7.18 8.04
N ASP A 47 -21.05 8.07 8.96
CA ASP A 47 -21.38 9.50 8.83
C ASP A 47 -20.65 10.12 7.64
N ALA A 48 -19.39 9.75 7.42
CA ALA A 48 -18.58 10.24 6.31
C ALA A 48 -19.05 9.72 4.94
N LEU A 49 -19.72 8.57 4.88
CA LEU A 49 -20.21 7.97 3.63
C LEU A 49 -21.52 8.61 3.15
N ALA A 50 -22.13 9.52 3.90
CA ALA A 50 -23.39 10.17 3.50
C ALA A 50 -23.21 10.97 2.20
N GLY A 51 -23.92 10.56 1.14
CA GLY A 51 -23.89 11.20 -0.18
C GLY A 51 -22.57 11.01 -0.95
N ILE A 52 -21.76 10.01 -0.63
CA ILE A 52 -20.52 9.68 -1.33
C ILE A 52 -20.80 8.79 -2.55
N ASP A 53 -20.19 9.12 -3.68
CA ASP A 53 -20.27 8.35 -4.93
C ASP A 53 -19.18 7.29 -5.05
N ALA A 54 -18.00 7.52 -4.44
CA ALA A 54 -16.83 6.65 -4.50
C ALA A 54 -15.90 6.87 -3.31
N VAL A 55 -15.14 5.84 -2.95
CA VAL A 55 -14.11 5.90 -1.90
C VAL A 55 -12.73 5.72 -2.52
N CYS A 56 -11.79 6.60 -2.16
CA CYS A 56 -10.37 6.46 -2.39
C CYS A 56 -9.69 6.16 -1.04
N HIS A 57 -9.36 4.90 -0.79
CA HIS A 57 -8.84 4.43 0.49
C HIS A 57 -7.32 4.48 0.52
N GLN A 58 -6.77 5.56 1.11
CA GLN A 58 -5.32 5.77 1.28
C GLN A 58 -4.88 5.58 2.75
N ALA A 59 -5.81 5.61 3.70
CA ALA A 59 -5.49 5.45 5.12
C ALA A 59 -4.83 4.10 5.38
N ALA A 60 -3.63 4.12 5.93
CA ALA A 60 -2.89 2.94 6.33
C ALA A 60 -1.76 3.29 7.30
N LYS A 61 -1.43 2.35 8.21
CA LYS A 61 -0.13 2.35 8.86
C LYS A 61 0.91 1.83 7.86
N VAL A 62 1.95 2.63 7.63
CA VAL A 62 3.00 2.36 6.63
C VAL A 62 4.36 2.12 7.31
N GLY A 63 5.32 1.59 6.53
CA GLY A 63 6.68 1.30 7.00
C GLY A 63 6.89 -0.18 7.32
N LEU A 64 8.14 -0.54 7.62
CA LEU A 64 8.51 -1.95 7.84
C LEU A 64 8.26 -2.41 9.30
N GLY A 65 7.98 -1.48 10.22
CA GLY A 65 7.95 -1.74 11.65
C GLY A 65 9.36 -1.87 12.26
N LYS A 66 9.43 -2.06 13.57
CA LYS A 66 10.69 -2.32 14.28
C LYS A 66 10.91 -3.82 14.49
N ASP A 67 9.87 -4.49 14.92
CA ASP A 67 9.84 -5.93 15.16
C ASP A 67 8.40 -6.47 15.03
N PHE A 68 8.23 -7.76 15.31
CA PHE A 68 6.92 -8.40 15.20
C PHE A 68 5.90 -7.91 16.26
N GLY A 69 6.33 -7.24 17.31
CA GLY A 69 5.46 -6.59 18.30
C GLY A 69 4.60 -5.48 17.69
N ASP A 70 5.01 -4.91 16.57
CA ASP A 70 4.22 -3.92 15.83
C ASP A 70 3.04 -4.53 15.05
N ALA A 71 2.99 -5.85 14.87
CA ALA A 71 1.97 -6.52 14.06
C ALA A 71 0.53 -6.17 14.43
N PRO A 72 0.12 -6.14 15.72
CA PRO A 72 -1.25 -5.77 16.09
C PRO A 72 -1.66 -4.38 15.59
N ALA A 73 -0.73 -3.42 15.60
CA ALA A 73 -1.02 -2.06 15.14
C ALA A 73 -1.20 -1.99 13.61
N TYR A 74 -0.45 -2.78 12.84
CA TYR A 74 -0.64 -2.89 11.39
C TYR A 74 -1.96 -3.57 11.03
N VAL A 75 -2.26 -4.70 11.65
CA VAL A 75 -3.51 -5.44 11.43
C VAL A 75 -4.72 -4.58 11.83
N SER A 76 -4.64 -3.90 12.98
CA SER A 76 -5.71 -3.01 13.42
C SER A 76 -5.96 -1.88 12.41
N ALA A 77 -4.93 -1.13 12.02
CA ALA A 77 -5.09 0.01 11.12
C ALA A 77 -5.46 -0.41 9.70
N ASN A 78 -4.75 -1.38 9.13
CA ASN A 78 -4.89 -1.76 7.74
C ASN A 78 -5.99 -2.81 7.53
N GLY A 79 -5.96 -3.91 8.26
CA GLY A 79 -6.93 -5.00 8.14
C GLY A 79 -8.30 -4.60 8.68
N LEU A 80 -8.40 -4.36 10.01
CA LEU A 80 -9.67 -4.00 10.64
C LEU A 80 -10.25 -2.70 10.06
N GLY A 81 -9.43 -1.65 9.89
CA GLY A 81 -9.89 -0.38 9.32
C GLY A 81 -10.50 -0.55 7.93
N THR A 82 -9.87 -1.34 7.06
CA THR A 82 -10.43 -1.66 5.74
C THR A 82 -11.71 -2.49 5.84
N ALA A 83 -11.76 -3.47 6.72
CA ALA A 83 -12.97 -4.29 6.91
C ALA A 83 -14.16 -3.44 7.37
N VAL A 84 -13.95 -2.52 8.33
CA VAL A 84 -14.97 -1.57 8.79
C VAL A 84 -15.45 -0.68 7.65
N LEU A 85 -14.51 -0.07 6.91
CA LEU A 85 -14.83 0.77 5.75
C LEU A 85 -15.70 0.03 4.74
N LEU A 86 -15.33 -1.19 4.36
CA LEU A 86 -16.06 -1.99 3.38
C LEU A 86 -17.44 -2.41 3.87
N ALA A 87 -17.59 -2.71 5.16
CA ALA A 87 -18.89 -3.03 5.77
C ALA A 87 -19.83 -1.82 5.71
N GLU A 88 -19.35 -0.64 6.10
CA GLU A 88 -20.16 0.58 6.07
C GLU A 88 -20.43 1.05 4.62
N MET A 89 -19.50 0.86 3.67
CA MET A 89 -19.76 1.08 2.24
C MET A 89 -20.90 0.19 1.74
N ALA A 90 -20.89 -1.09 2.10
CA ALA A 90 -21.97 -2.01 1.72
C ALA A 90 -23.32 -1.57 2.29
N ALA A 91 -23.36 -1.15 3.55
CA ALA A 91 -24.57 -0.66 4.21
C ALA A 91 -25.09 0.66 3.61
N ALA A 92 -24.20 1.55 3.20
CA ALA A 92 -24.52 2.84 2.57
C ALA A 92 -24.82 2.74 1.06
N GLY A 93 -24.64 1.57 0.44
CA GLY A 93 -24.81 1.39 -1.00
C GLY A 93 -23.72 2.06 -1.86
N VAL A 94 -22.57 2.43 -1.28
CA VAL A 94 -21.41 2.98 -2.00
C VAL A 94 -20.66 1.84 -2.67
N CYS A 95 -20.69 1.77 -4.00
CA CYS A 95 -20.25 0.61 -4.76
C CYS A 95 -18.93 0.79 -5.54
N ARG A 96 -18.17 1.87 -5.28
CA ARG A 96 -16.91 2.15 -5.99
C ARG A 96 -15.79 2.38 -5.01
N LEU A 97 -14.74 1.54 -5.11
CA LEU A 97 -13.54 1.61 -4.27
C LEU A 97 -12.28 1.70 -5.14
N LEU A 98 -11.43 2.67 -4.84
CA LEU A 98 -10.03 2.70 -5.22
C LEU A 98 -9.19 2.48 -3.98
N LEU A 99 -8.40 1.40 -3.94
CA LEU A 99 -7.57 1.01 -2.81
C LEU A 99 -6.09 1.26 -3.10
N ALA A 100 -5.40 1.92 -2.19
CA ALA A 100 -3.95 2.00 -2.18
C ALA A 100 -3.34 0.63 -1.82
N GLY A 101 -3.05 -0.18 -2.82
CA GLY A 101 -2.23 -1.38 -2.71
C GLY A 101 -0.73 -1.04 -2.68
N SER A 102 0.13 -2.05 -2.79
CA SER A 102 1.58 -1.85 -2.76
C SER A 102 2.31 -2.96 -3.52
N MET A 103 3.40 -2.61 -4.20
CA MET A 103 4.31 -3.56 -4.83
C MET A 103 4.94 -4.55 -3.84
N VAL A 104 4.99 -4.22 -2.56
CA VAL A 104 5.58 -5.08 -1.52
C VAL A 104 4.92 -6.44 -1.39
N VAL A 105 3.71 -6.60 -1.94
CA VAL A 105 2.99 -7.89 -1.97
C VAL A 105 3.69 -8.93 -2.84
N TYR A 106 4.56 -8.51 -3.77
CA TYR A 106 5.32 -9.40 -4.64
C TYR A 106 6.59 -9.98 -4.02
N GLY A 107 6.96 -9.55 -2.81
CA GLY A 107 8.21 -9.96 -2.14
C GLY A 107 9.44 -9.48 -2.89
N GLU A 108 10.35 -10.40 -3.23
CA GLU A 108 11.59 -10.06 -3.97
C GLU A 108 11.34 -9.70 -5.44
N GLY A 109 10.16 -9.98 -5.98
CA GLY A 109 9.82 -9.73 -7.38
C GLY A 109 10.10 -10.94 -8.28
N ARG A 110 10.26 -10.68 -9.58
CA ARG A 110 10.47 -11.71 -10.60
C ARG A 110 11.94 -11.80 -10.98
N TYR A 111 12.48 -13.02 -10.88
CA TYR A 111 13.84 -13.34 -11.26
C TYR A 111 13.91 -14.57 -12.17
N ALA A 112 14.93 -14.62 -13.00
CA ALA A 112 15.21 -15.77 -13.87
C ALA A 112 16.64 -16.27 -13.69
N CYS A 113 16.77 -17.59 -13.64
CA CYS A 113 18.04 -18.32 -13.74
C CYS A 113 18.23 -18.82 -15.16
N SER A 114 19.43 -18.71 -15.70
CA SER A 114 19.74 -19.24 -17.04
C SER A 114 19.51 -20.74 -17.18
N ALA A 115 19.71 -21.50 -16.09
CA ALA A 115 19.53 -22.96 -16.07
C ALA A 115 18.13 -23.42 -15.64
N HIS A 116 17.39 -22.61 -14.82
CA HIS A 116 16.14 -23.05 -14.19
C HIS A 116 14.93 -22.20 -14.59
N GLY A 117 15.11 -21.21 -15.49
CA GLY A 117 14.02 -20.33 -15.89
C GLY A 117 13.58 -19.40 -14.75
N VAL A 118 12.28 -19.09 -14.67
CA VAL A 118 11.73 -18.23 -13.62
C VAL A 118 11.77 -18.93 -12.27
N VAL A 119 12.42 -18.30 -11.29
CA VAL A 119 12.56 -18.81 -9.94
C VAL A 119 12.13 -17.75 -8.93
N ARG A 120 11.81 -18.20 -7.71
CA ARG A 120 11.56 -17.32 -6.57
C ARG A 120 12.73 -17.38 -5.61
N PRO A 121 13.56 -16.36 -5.54
CA PRO A 121 14.66 -16.31 -4.59
C PRO A 121 14.12 -16.12 -3.16
N GLY A 122 14.88 -16.62 -2.19
CA GLY A 122 14.71 -16.24 -0.78
C GLY A 122 15.17 -14.81 -0.51
N PRO A 123 15.05 -14.35 0.76
CA PRO A 123 15.63 -13.08 1.18
C PRO A 123 17.13 -13.02 0.87
N ARG A 124 17.62 -11.83 0.56
CA ARG A 124 19.06 -11.62 0.37
C ARG A 124 19.81 -11.83 1.68
N ALA A 125 20.89 -12.59 1.63
CA ALA A 125 21.73 -12.80 2.80
C ALA A 125 22.48 -11.49 3.16
N GLU A 126 22.52 -11.15 4.44
CA GLU A 126 23.26 -9.97 4.92
C GLU A 126 24.74 -9.99 4.52
N SER A 127 25.37 -11.18 4.52
CA SER A 127 26.74 -11.37 4.09
C SER A 127 26.95 -11.05 2.60
N ASP A 128 25.96 -11.30 1.74
CA ASP A 128 26.01 -10.93 0.34
C ASP A 128 25.88 -9.41 0.16
N LEU A 129 24.94 -8.79 0.87
CA LEU A 129 24.77 -7.34 0.85
C LEU A 129 26.01 -6.61 1.35
N ALA A 130 26.62 -7.07 2.45
CA ALA A 130 27.87 -6.52 3.00
C ALA A 130 29.05 -6.67 2.04
N ALA A 131 29.04 -7.71 1.18
CA ALA A 131 30.05 -7.93 0.14
C ALA A 131 29.73 -7.23 -1.19
N GLY A 132 28.69 -6.36 -1.24
CA GLY A 132 28.28 -5.64 -2.43
C GLY A 132 27.58 -6.51 -3.48
N ARG A 133 27.10 -7.69 -3.11
CA ARG A 133 26.31 -8.58 -3.96
C ARG A 133 24.84 -8.34 -3.71
N PHE A 134 24.22 -7.52 -4.54
CA PHE A 134 22.84 -7.06 -4.35
C PHE A 134 21.79 -7.95 -5.05
N GLU A 135 22.20 -8.69 -6.10
CA GLU A 135 21.27 -9.59 -6.78
C GLU A 135 21.11 -10.91 -6.03
N PRO A 136 19.87 -11.42 -5.92
CA PRO A 136 19.62 -12.69 -5.25
C PRO A 136 20.20 -13.87 -6.05
N ARG A 137 20.47 -14.98 -5.35
CA ARG A 137 20.99 -16.18 -5.97
C ARG A 137 19.90 -17.21 -6.25
N CYS A 138 20.10 -18.00 -7.28
CA CYS A 138 19.22 -19.09 -7.63
C CYS A 138 19.14 -20.12 -6.46
N PRO A 139 17.92 -20.45 -5.95
CA PRO A 139 17.79 -21.41 -4.86
C PRO A 139 18.18 -22.83 -5.25
N HIS A 140 18.33 -23.13 -6.55
CA HIS A 140 18.66 -24.47 -7.04
C HIS A 140 20.15 -24.66 -7.34
N CYS A 141 20.84 -23.65 -7.88
CA CYS A 141 22.24 -23.79 -8.29
C CYS A 141 23.15 -22.68 -7.76
N GLY A 142 22.64 -21.72 -7.00
CA GLY A 142 23.46 -20.62 -6.45
C GLY A 142 23.94 -19.57 -7.48
N ALA A 143 23.61 -19.71 -8.76
CA ALA A 143 23.96 -18.72 -9.79
C ALA A 143 23.26 -17.39 -9.52
N GLU A 144 23.85 -16.29 -9.94
CA GLU A 144 23.23 -14.97 -9.93
C GLU A 144 22.01 -14.96 -10.83
N LEU A 145 20.96 -14.25 -10.39
CA LEU A 145 19.68 -14.17 -11.07
C LEU A 145 19.55 -12.85 -11.83
N ALA A 146 18.90 -12.91 -12.98
CA ALA A 146 18.53 -11.71 -13.74
C ALA A 146 17.14 -11.22 -13.31
N PRO A 147 16.97 -9.92 -12.98
CA PRO A 147 15.65 -9.36 -12.68
C PRO A 147 14.77 -9.32 -13.92
N GLY A 148 13.45 -9.43 -13.72
CA GLY A 148 12.44 -9.33 -14.75
C GLY A 148 11.30 -8.41 -14.37
N LEU A 149 10.48 -8.02 -15.35
CA LEU A 149 9.25 -7.26 -15.08
C LEU A 149 8.23 -8.12 -14.35
N VAL A 150 7.59 -7.53 -13.35
CA VAL A 150 6.54 -8.18 -12.55
C VAL A 150 5.19 -7.83 -13.15
N GLY A 151 4.47 -8.81 -13.66
CA GLY A 151 3.08 -8.64 -14.11
C GLY A 151 2.10 -8.63 -12.92
N GLU A 152 0.89 -8.15 -13.16
CA GLU A 152 -0.15 -8.07 -12.13
C GLU A 152 -0.62 -9.45 -11.65
N ASP A 153 -0.45 -10.47 -12.47
CA ASP A 153 -0.73 -11.89 -12.22
C ASP A 153 0.42 -12.63 -11.52
N ALA A 154 1.54 -11.94 -11.27
CA ALA A 154 2.68 -12.55 -10.60
C ALA A 154 2.27 -13.05 -9.21
N PRO A 155 2.78 -14.23 -8.81
CA PRO A 155 2.50 -14.79 -7.50
C PRO A 155 2.93 -13.85 -6.37
N MET A 156 2.09 -13.68 -5.37
CA MET A 156 2.34 -12.84 -4.21
C MET A 156 3.11 -13.58 -3.14
N ASP A 157 4.04 -12.87 -2.48
CA ASP A 157 4.93 -13.42 -1.46
C ASP A 157 5.31 -12.33 -0.44
N PRO A 158 4.34 -11.85 0.38
CA PRO A 158 4.59 -10.78 1.34
C PRO A 158 5.64 -11.19 2.38
N ARG A 159 6.66 -10.36 2.58
CA ARG A 159 7.84 -10.67 3.40
C ARG A 159 7.85 -10.01 4.77
N ASN A 160 6.88 -9.17 5.08
CA ASN A 160 6.75 -8.51 6.37
C ASN A 160 5.27 -8.24 6.68
N VAL A 161 4.99 -7.81 7.92
CA VAL A 161 3.62 -7.57 8.39
C VAL A 161 2.91 -6.51 7.54
N TYR A 162 3.59 -5.43 7.18
CA TYR A 162 3.01 -4.40 6.32
C TYR A 162 2.57 -4.98 4.97
N ALA A 163 3.46 -5.74 4.30
CA ALA A 163 3.14 -6.39 3.03
C ALA A 163 1.96 -7.36 3.17
N THR A 164 1.91 -8.13 4.26
CA THR A 164 0.80 -9.04 4.58
C THR A 164 -0.51 -8.27 4.72
N THR A 165 -0.53 -7.16 5.46
CA THR A 165 -1.75 -6.36 5.61
C THR A 165 -2.16 -5.66 4.31
N LYS A 166 -1.22 -5.30 3.43
CA LYS A 166 -1.56 -4.76 2.10
C LYS A 166 -2.20 -5.82 1.21
N LEU A 167 -1.74 -7.06 1.26
CA LEU A 167 -2.36 -8.17 0.56
C LEU A 167 -3.75 -8.50 1.15
N GLU A 168 -3.87 -8.48 2.48
CA GLU A 168 -5.16 -8.64 3.17
C GLU A 168 -6.19 -7.61 2.70
N GLN A 169 -5.82 -6.34 2.60
CA GLN A 169 -6.70 -5.27 2.09
C GLN A 169 -7.20 -5.58 0.67
N GLU A 170 -6.35 -6.05 -0.24
CA GLU A 170 -6.74 -6.45 -1.59
C GLU A 170 -7.74 -7.61 -1.57
N HIS A 171 -7.52 -8.63 -0.74
CA HIS A 171 -8.43 -9.76 -0.60
C HIS A 171 -9.78 -9.37 0.00
N LEU A 172 -9.79 -8.48 1.00
CA LEU A 172 -11.01 -7.92 1.57
C LEU A 172 -11.81 -7.14 0.52
N ALA A 173 -11.16 -6.27 -0.24
CA ALA A 173 -11.78 -5.49 -1.32
C ALA A 173 -12.36 -6.40 -2.43
N ALA A 174 -11.63 -7.43 -2.82
CA ALA A 174 -12.10 -8.41 -3.81
C ALA A 174 -13.30 -9.22 -3.28
N SER A 175 -13.30 -9.60 -2.01
CA SER A 175 -14.40 -10.32 -1.37
C SER A 175 -15.65 -9.43 -1.26
N TRP A 176 -15.48 -8.17 -0.85
CA TRP A 176 -16.54 -7.18 -0.82
C TRP A 176 -17.16 -6.97 -2.21
N ALA A 177 -16.33 -6.79 -3.24
CA ALA A 177 -16.83 -6.59 -4.60
C ALA A 177 -17.67 -7.77 -5.09
N ARG A 178 -17.23 -9.02 -4.81
CA ARG A 178 -18.02 -10.23 -5.14
C ARG A 178 -19.32 -10.33 -4.38
N ALA A 179 -19.32 -9.97 -3.10
CA ALA A 179 -20.50 -10.10 -2.25
C ALA A 179 -21.56 -9.03 -2.53
N THR A 180 -21.15 -7.82 -2.92
CA THR A 180 -22.05 -6.67 -3.06
C THR A 180 -22.36 -6.29 -4.51
N GLY A 181 -21.63 -6.85 -5.50
CA GLY A 181 -21.65 -6.39 -6.88
C GLY A 181 -20.92 -5.06 -7.10
N GLY A 182 -20.19 -4.56 -6.11
CA GLY A 182 -19.38 -3.36 -6.17
C GLY A 182 -18.15 -3.52 -7.08
N ARG A 183 -17.45 -2.41 -7.31
CA ARG A 183 -16.22 -2.37 -8.11
C ARG A 183 -15.06 -1.92 -7.23
N ALA A 184 -14.03 -2.73 -7.16
CA ALA A 184 -12.79 -2.41 -6.46
C ALA A 184 -11.61 -2.43 -7.44
N ILE A 185 -10.76 -1.41 -7.35
CA ILE A 185 -9.47 -1.33 -8.05
C ILE A 185 -8.40 -1.17 -6.98
N SER A 186 -7.45 -2.10 -6.93
CA SER A 186 -6.29 -2.02 -6.05
C SER A 186 -5.07 -1.58 -6.85
N LEU A 187 -4.52 -0.41 -6.54
CA LEU A 187 -3.32 0.12 -7.18
C LEU A 187 -2.09 -0.30 -6.36
N ARG A 188 -1.27 -1.20 -6.89
CA ARG A 188 -0.02 -1.62 -6.24
C ARG A 188 1.05 -0.56 -6.47
N TYR A 189 1.04 0.48 -5.64
CA TYR A 189 2.00 1.56 -5.74
C TYR A 189 3.43 1.04 -5.60
N HIS A 190 4.29 1.52 -6.48
CA HIS A 190 5.73 1.48 -6.32
C HIS A 190 6.21 2.62 -5.42
N ASN A 191 7.49 2.97 -5.47
CA ASN A 191 8.02 4.08 -4.69
C ASN A 191 7.42 5.40 -5.19
N VAL A 192 6.54 5.99 -4.40
CA VAL A 192 5.93 7.29 -4.70
C VAL A 192 6.84 8.40 -4.19
N TYR A 193 7.12 9.38 -5.03
CA TYR A 193 7.93 10.56 -4.68
C TYR A 193 7.31 11.81 -5.29
N GLY A 194 7.61 12.97 -4.70
CA GLY A 194 7.10 14.25 -5.19
C GLY A 194 7.19 15.35 -4.14
N PRO A 195 6.63 16.54 -4.46
CA PRO A 195 6.53 17.64 -3.50
C PRO A 195 5.81 17.20 -2.21
N GLY A 196 6.27 17.65 -1.05
CA GLY A 196 5.65 17.30 0.24
C GLY A 196 5.94 15.88 0.75
N MET A 197 6.75 15.05 0.03
CA MET A 197 7.06 13.73 0.56
C MET A 197 7.80 13.80 1.90
N PRO A 198 7.49 12.88 2.85
CA PRO A 198 8.13 12.84 4.16
C PRO A 198 9.66 12.79 4.05
N ARG A 199 10.34 13.59 4.87
CA ARG A 199 11.80 13.61 4.98
C ARG A 199 12.21 13.12 6.36
N ASP A 200 13.39 12.49 6.44
CA ASP A 200 14.01 12.10 7.70
C ASP A 200 13.10 11.28 8.62
N THR A 201 12.22 10.48 8.01
CA THR A 201 11.36 9.54 8.71
C THR A 201 11.80 8.10 8.41
N PRO A 202 11.52 7.12 9.30
CA PRO A 202 11.76 5.70 9.01
C PRO A 202 11.06 5.18 7.75
N TYR A 203 10.12 5.97 7.22
CA TYR A 203 9.30 5.65 6.06
C TYR A 203 9.69 6.47 4.82
N ALA A 204 10.75 7.30 4.94
CA ALA A 204 11.26 8.06 3.81
C ALA A 204 11.72 7.07 2.73
N GLY A 205 11.09 7.12 1.56
CA GLY A 205 11.50 6.31 0.42
C GLY A 205 12.94 6.62 -0.01
N VAL A 206 13.56 5.70 -0.75
CA VAL A 206 14.95 5.82 -1.21
C VAL A 206 15.26 7.16 -1.88
N ALA A 207 14.29 7.72 -2.63
CA ALA A 207 14.42 9.02 -3.28
C ALA A 207 14.56 10.18 -2.26
N ALA A 208 13.86 10.11 -1.11
CA ALA A 208 14.01 11.10 -0.03
C ALA A 208 15.37 10.99 0.65
N LEU A 209 15.85 9.76 0.87
CA LEU A 209 17.16 9.51 1.48
C LEU A 209 18.29 10.03 0.59
N PHE A 210 18.28 9.73 -0.70
CA PHE A 210 19.28 10.24 -1.65
C PHE A 210 19.24 11.76 -1.77
N ARG A 211 18.06 12.36 -1.87
CA ARG A 211 17.93 13.80 -1.92
C ARG A 211 18.46 14.48 -0.64
N SER A 212 18.16 13.91 0.52
CA SER A 212 18.66 14.41 1.80
C SER A 212 20.18 14.24 1.94
N ALA A 213 20.73 13.13 1.45
CA ALA A 213 22.17 12.91 1.41
C ALA A 213 22.87 13.91 0.48
N LEU A 214 22.38 14.10 -0.74
CA LEU A 214 22.93 15.07 -1.70
C LEU A 214 22.85 16.53 -1.20
N ALA A 215 21.81 16.88 -0.44
CA ALA A 215 21.67 18.22 0.12
C ALA A 215 22.65 18.51 1.29
N ARG A 216 23.22 17.47 1.90
CA ARG A 216 24.23 17.59 2.96
C ARG A 216 25.67 17.57 2.48
N GLY A 217 25.92 17.24 1.21
CA GLY A 217 27.26 17.11 0.58
C GLY A 217 27.80 15.73 0.77
#